data_a6fea88a7a52b519160b532ab422af49
#
_entry.id   a6fea88a7a52b519160b532ab422af49
#
_cell.length_a   1.000
_cell.length_b   1.000
_cell.length_c   1.000
_cell.angle_alpha   90.00
_cell.angle_beta   90.00
_cell.angle_gamma   90.00
#
_symmetry.space_group_name_H-M   'P 1'
#
loop_
_entity.id
_entity.type
_entity.pdbx_description
1 polymer ?
#
loop_
_entity_poly.entity_id
_entity_poly.type
_entity_poly.pdbx_seq_one_letter_code
_entity_poly.pdbx_strand_id
1 'polypeptide(L)'
;MAASVETSRAVIPNPTSESSFAPTLVDLLRQRAAYRPHDRAFTFLVDGENEELHVSYAELDRKARAVGGWLMDRGMTGKRVLLLYPSGLDFIAAFMGCLYGGAIAVPAYPPRKNRSVERIEAIASDADASVALTTRDVLDRFDGLRATAPSLEHLV
;
A
#
# COMPACT_ATOMS: atom_id res chain seq x y z
N MET A 1 -27.08 24.77 44.74
CA MET A 1 -26.51 25.49 43.56
C MET A 1 -25.61 24.51 42.83
N ALA A 2 -26.10 23.89 41.78
CA ALA A 2 -25.33 22.96 40.97
C ALA A 2 -24.94 23.70 39.67
N ALA A 3 -23.65 23.85 39.46
CA ALA A 3 -23.11 24.45 38.25
C ALA A 3 -23.04 23.40 37.16
N SER A 4 -23.84 23.58 36.11
CA SER A 4 -23.79 22.78 34.90
C SER A 4 -22.52 23.11 34.13
N VAL A 5 -21.67 22.10 33.97
CA VAL A 5 -20.51 22.19 33.07
C VAL A 5 -21.02 21.92 31.66
N GLU A 6 -21.16 22.99 30.87
CA GLU A 6 -21.42 22.92 29.43
C GLU A 6 -20.14 22.41 28.73
N THR A 7 -20.18 21.16 28.32
CA THR A 7 -19.15 20.59 27.46
C THR A 7 -19.28 21.20 26.07
N SER A 8 -18.47 22.23 25.79
CA SER A 8 -18.36 22.83 24.47
C SER A 8 -17.84 21.79 23.49
N ARG A 9 -18.76 21.23 22.71
CA ARG A 9 -18.46 20.32 21.61
C ARG A 9 -17.86 21.18 20.49
N ALA A 10 -16.55 21.10 20.30
CA ALA A 10 -15.89 21.74 19.18
C ALA A 10 -16.57 21.29 17.88
N VAL A 11 -17.29 22.21 17.25
CA VAL A 11 -17.83 22.00 15.90
C VAL A 11 -16.65 22.00 14.95
N ILE A 12 -16.26 20.80 14.51
CA ILE A 12 -15.30 20.64 13.43
C ILE A 12 -15.97 21.24 12.19
N PRO A 13 -15.45 22.30 11.57
CA PRO A 13 -16.06 22.84 10.37
C PRO A 13 -16.03 21.75 9.29
N ASN A 14 -17.24 21.38 8.85
CA ASN A 14 -17.40 20.55 7.66
C ASN A 14 -16.83 21.38 6.49
N PRO A 15 -15.85 20.88 5.71
CA PRO A 15 -15.36 21.61 4.54
C PRO A 15 -16.39 21.54 3.41
N THR A 16 -17.52 22.19 3.60
CA THR A 16 -18.49 22.48 2.56
C THR A 16 -18.27 23.91 2.08
N SER A 17 -17.23 24.09 1.29
CA SER A 17 -17.22 25.11 0.25
C SER A 17 -15.94 24.92 -0.59
N GLU A 18 -16.16 24.66 -1.85
CA GLU A 18 -15.21 24.34 -2.90
C GLU A 18 -14.61 22.95 -2.77
N SER A 19 -15.28 22.02 -3.40
CA SER A 19 -14.82 20.69 -3.74
C SER A 19 -13.44 20.80 -4.40
N SER A 20 -12.39 20.77 -3.60
CA SER A 20 -11.06 20.45 -4.07
C SER A 20 -11.10 18.99 -4.49
N PHE A 21 -11.63 18.77 -5.71
CA PHE A 21 -11.70 17.44 -6.31
C PHE A 21 -10.28 16.94 -6.48
N ALA A 22 -9.88 15.97 -5.67
CA ALA A 22 -8.62 15.28 -5.85
C ALA A 22 -8.76 14.37 -7.09
N PRO A 23 -8.14 14.70 -8.23
CA PRO A 23 -8.36 13.99 -9.49
C PRO A 23 -7.79 12.56 -9.45
N THR A 24 -6.88 12.25 -8.53
CA THR A 24 -6.27 10.94 -8.38
C THR A 24 -6.28 10.46 -6.93
N LEU A 25 -6.09 9.15 -6.71
CA LEU A 25 -5.89 8.58 -5.38
C LEU A 25 -4.64 9.14 -4.70
N VAL A 26 -3.61 9.47 -5.47
CA VAL A 26 -2.38 10.12 -4.98
C VAL A 26 -2.69 11.49 -4.40
N ASP A 27 -3.44 12.31 -5.14
CA ASP A 27 -3.82 13.64 -4.67
C ASP A 27 -4.72 13.57 -3.44
N LEU A 28 -5.66 12.62 -3.44
CA LEU A 28 -6.54 12.39 -2.28
C LEU A 28 -5.73 12.02 -1.03
N LEU A 29 -4.78 11.08 -1.14
CA LEU A 29 -3.96 10.67 0.00
C LEU A 29 -3.10 11.83 0.49
N ARG A 30 -2.45 12.58 -0.41
CA ARG A 30 -1.66 13.77 -0.06
C ARG A 30 -2.49 14.83 0.65
N GLN A 31 -3.69 15.10 0.14
CA GLN A 31 -4.62 16.02 0.77
C GLN A 31 -5.00 15.55 2.17
N ARG A 32 -5.35 14.27 2.34
CA ARG A 32 -5.70 13.70 3.65
C ARG A 32 -4.51 13.74 4.61
N ALA A 33 -3.30 13.41 4.15
CA ALA A 33 -2.08 13.47 4.95
C ALA A 33 -1.75 14.90 5.41
N ALA A 34 -2.06 15.93 4.60
CA ALA A 34 -1.86 17.33 4.96
C ALA A 34 -2.89 17.84 5.97
N TYR A 35 -4.18 17.51 5.78
CA TYR A 35 -5.26 18.08 6.59
C TYR A 35 -5.68 17.22 7.79
N ARG A 36 -5.41 15.91 7.74
CA ARG A 36 -5.80 14.92 8.76
C ARG A 36 -4.67 13.91 9.01
N PRO A 37 -3.45 14.37 9.33
CA PRO A 37 -2.25 13.50 9.36
C PRO A 37 -2.39 12.34 10.34
N HIS A 38 -3.04 12.55 11.47
CA HIS A 38 -3.16 11.57 12.56
C HIS A 38 -4.44 10.74 12.51
N ASP A 39 -5.37 11.06 11.60
CA ASP A 39 -6.58 10.26 11.44
C ASP A 39 -6.22 8.88 10.85
N ARG A 40 -6.96 7.87 11.26
CA ARG A 40 -6.81 6.50 10.73
C ARG A 40 -7.20 6.48 9.26
N ALA A 41 -6.27 6.08 8.39
CA ALA A 41 -6.54 5.85 6.97
C ALA A 41 -7.13 4.46 6.75
N PHE A 42 -6.51 3.45 7.38
CA PHE A 42 -6.96 2.05 7.30
C PHE A 42 -6.75 1.35 8.63
N THR A 43 -7.64 0.38 8.89
CA THR A 43 -7.53 -0.59 9.98
C THR A 43 -7.54 -1.99 9.37
N PHE A 44 -6.64 -2.85 9.82
CA PHE A 44 -6.58 -4.25 9.45
C PHE A 44 -6.80 -5.12 10.70
N LEU A 45 -7.75 -6.03 10.63
CA LEU A 45 -8.04 -6.99 11.70
C LEU A 45 -7.16 -8.23 11.48
N VAL A 46 -6.16 -8.41 12.33
CA VAL A 46 -5.15 -9.48 12.18
C VAL A 46 -5.79 -10.86 12.36
N ASP A 47 -6.63 -10.98 13.37
CA ASP A 47 -7.39 -12.19 13.70
C ASP A 47 -8.80 -12.23 13.07
N GLY A 48 -9.18 -11.15 12.38
CA GLY A 48 -10.51 -10.97 11.80
C GLY A 48 -11.57 -10.45 12.77
N GLU A 49 -11.24 -10.25 14.04
CA GLU A 49 -12.22 -9.89 15.09
C GLU A 49 -11.77 -8.72 15.98
N ASN A 50 -10.67 -8.87 16.71
CA ASN A 50 -10.33 -7.98 17.83
C ASN A 50 -8.94 -7.36 17.74
N GLU A 51 -7.97 -8.02 17.12
CA GLU A 51 -6.60 -7.52 17.01
C GLU A 51 -6.47 -6.55 15.84
N GLU A 52 -6.43 -5.25 16.16
CA GLU A 52 -6.37 -4.18 15.16
C GLU A 52 -4.96 -3.67 14.95
N LEU A 53 -4.54 -3.63 13.68
CA LEU A 53 -3.43 -2.79 13.22
C LEU A 53 -4.01 -1.62 12.42
N HIS A 54 -3.49 -0.44 12.63
CA HIS A 54 -3.92 0.73 11.87
C HIS A 54 -2.75 1.54 11.33
N VAL A 55 -3.01 2.30 10.28
CA VAL A 55 -2.09 3.25 9.70
C VAL A 55 -2.80 4.59 9.55
N SER A 56 -2.13 5.67 9.95
CA SER A 56 -2.62 7.04 9.73
C SER A 56 -2.38 7.50 8.30
N TYR A 57 -3.05 8.60 7.89
CA TYR A 57 -2.81 9.18 6.57
C TYR A 57 -1.36 9.64 6.37
N ALA A 58 -0.74 10.25 7.39
CA ALA A 58 0.65 10.68 7.29
C ALA A 58 1.62 9.51 7.17
N GLU A 59 1.40 8.43 7.91
CA GLU A 59 2.23 7.23 7.83
C GLU A 59 2.09 6.54 6.48
N LEU A 60 0.87 6.43 5.97
CA LEU A 60 0.60 5.84 4.65
C LEU A 60 1.24 6.67 3.54
N ASP A 61 1.09 8.00 3.56
CA ASP A 61 1.73 8.90 2.59
C ASP A 61 3.27 8.76 2.62
N ARG A 62 3.87 8.72 3.81
CA ARG A 62 5.32 8.53 3.98
C ARG A 62 5.78 7.18 3.40
N LYS A 63 5.08 6.07 3.72
CA LYS A 63 5.40 4.73 3.19
C LYS A 63 5.25 4.70 1.67
N ALA A 64 4.16 5.26 1.15
CA ALA A 64 3.91 5.32 -0.30
C ALA A 64 4.97 6.13 -1.04
N ARG A 65 5.41 7.26 -0.49
CA ARG A 65 6.53 8.06 -1.05
C ARG A 65 7.84 7.28 -1.09
N ALA A 66 8.15 6.53 -0.03
CA ALA A 66 9.39 5.74 0.03
C ALA A 66 9.39 4.66 -1.06
N VAL A 67 8.29 3.91 -1.20
CA VAL A 67 8.15 2.90 -2.27
C VAL A 67 8.15 3.55 -3.65
N GLY A 68 7.39 4.63 -3.84
CA GLY A 68 7.32 5.35 -5.11
C GLY A 68 8.68 5.90 -5.55
N GLY A 69 9.44 6.53 -4.64
CA GLY A 69 10.79 7.01 -4.90
C GLY A 69 11.73 5.87 -5.29
N TRP A 70 11.71 4.76 -4.56
CA TRP A 70 12.51 3.57 -4.88
C TRP A 70 12.21 3.02 -6.28
N LEU A 71 10.93 3.01 -6.69
CA LEU A 71 10.51 2.58 -8.03
C LEU A 71 10.95 3.56 -9.12
N MET A 72 10.82 4.87 -8.88
CA MET A 72 11.26 5.91 -9.82
C MET A 72 12.77 5.86 -10.07
N ASP A 73 13.56 5.69 -9.01
CA ASP A 73 15.03 5.58 -9.10
C ASP A 73 15.48 4.39 -9.95
N ARG A 74 14.60 3.39 -10.12
CA ARG A 74 14.84 2.19 -10.96
C ARG A 74 14.16 2.24 -12.32
N GLY A 75 13.61 3.40 -12.69
CA GLY A 75 12.96 3.59 -13.98
C GLY A 75 11.67 2.79 -14.16
N MET A 76 10.94 2.53 -13.05
CA MET A 76 9.70 1.74 -13.07
C MET A 76 8.46 2.56 -13.44
N THR A 77 8.58 3.87 -13.66
CA THR A 77 7.47 4.69 -14.13
C THR A 77 6.90 4.17 -15.45
N GLY A 78 5.60 3.94 -15.50
CA GLY A 78 4.89 3.35 -16.64
C GLY A 78 5.07 1.83 -16.81
N LYS A 79 5.90 1.19 -15.98
CA LYS A 79 6.12 -0.26 -16.02
C LYS A 79 5.27 -0.99 -14.99
N ARG A 80 5.10 -2.29 -15.20
CA ARG A 80 4.31 -3.16 -14.31
C ARG A 80 5.19 -3.65 -13.17
N VAL A 81 4.62 -3.60 -11.97
CA VAL A 81 5.26 -4.05 -10.72
C VAL A 81 4.35 -5.06 -10.07
N LEU A 82 4.84 -6.28 -9.91
CA LEU A 82 4.10 -7.36 -9.27
C LEU A 82 4.05 -7.14 -7.75
N LEU A 83 2.88 -7.21 -7.15
CA LEU A 83 2.68 -7.08 -5.72
C LEU A 83 2.36 -8.45 -5.11
N LEU A 84 3.34 -9.06 -4.43
CA LEU A 84 3.23 -10.38 -3.80
C LEU A 84 3.06 -10.23 -2.28
N TYR A 85 1.96 -9.63 -1.86
CA TYR A 85 1.69 -9.39 -0.44
C TYR A 85 0.56 -10.29 0.08
N PRO A 86 0.67 -10.76 1.33
CA PRO A 86 -0.53 -11.18 2.06
C PRO A 86 -1.45 -9.97 2.27
N SER A 87 -2.71 -10.25 2.61
CA SER A 87 -3.64 -9.19 3.02
C SER A 87 -3.07 -8.42 4.21
N GLY A 88 -3.11 -7.09 4.17
CA GLY A 88 -2.60 -6.25 5.25
C GLY A 88 -2.24 -4.84 4.81
N LEU A 89 -1.74 -4.05 5.77
CA LEU A 89 -1.42 -2.63 5.56
C LEU A 89 -0.22 -2.43 4.63
N ASP A 90 0.72 -3.38 4.59
CA ASP A 90 1.88 -3.29 3.71
C ASP A 90 1.50 -3.42 2.24
N PHE A 91 0.49 -4.26 1.91
CA PHE A 91 -0.08 -4.29 0.56
C PHE A 91 -0.62 -2.92 0.14
N ILE A 92 -1.38 -2.27 1.03
CA ILE A 92 -1.95 -0.94 0.75
C ILE A 92 -0.83 0.09 0.53
N ALA A 93 0.21 0.06 1.35
CA ALA A 93 1.35 0.97 1.22
C ALA A 93 2.12 0.75 -0.09
N ALA A 94 2.36 -0.51 -0.48
CA ALA A 94 3.03 -0.87 -1.73
C ALA A 94 2.17 -0.49 -2.96
N PHE A 95 0.86 -0.73 -2.91
CA PHE A 95 -0.07 -0.33 -3.97
C PHE A 95 -0.06 1.17 -4.17
N MET A 96 -0.24 1.94 -3.10
CA MET A 96 -0.14 3.40 -3.15
C MET A 96 1.24 3.86 -3.62
N GLY A 97 2.30 3.17 -3.22
CA GLY A 97 3.67 3.44 -3.68
C GLY A 97 3.83 3.30 -5.19
N CYS A 98 3.24 2.26 -5.79
CA CYS A 98 3.22 2.14 -7.26
C CYS A 98 2.53 3.35 -7.91
N LEU A 99 1.38 3.79 -7.40
CA LEU A 99 0.69 4.97 -7.91
C LEU A 99 1.53 6.24 -7.76
N TYR A 100 2.22 6.41 -6.63
CA TYR A 100 3.13 7.54 -6.38
C TYR A 100 4.33 7.56 -7.34
N GLY A 101 4.87 6.39 -7.68
CA GLY A 101 5.97 6.23 -8.64
C GLY A 101 5.52 6.23 -10.09
N GLY A 102 4.21 6.32 -10.37
CA GLY A 102 3.66 6.22 -11.73
C GLY A 102 3.80 4.82 -12.32
N ALA A 103 4.00 3.79 -11.51
CA ALA A 103 4.06 2.40 -11.93
C ALA A 103 2.67 1.76 -11.99
N ILE A 104 2.54 0.69 -12.76
CA ILE A 104 1.31 -0.10 -12.88
C ILE A 104 1.38 -1.24 -11.86
N ALA A 105 0.55 -1.18 -10.82
CA ALA A 105 0.48 -2.23 -9.81
C ALA A 105 -0.23 -3.46 -10.37
N VAL A 106 0.39 -4.63 -10.23
CA VAL A 106 -0.17 -5.95 -10.59
C VAL A 106 -0.30 -6.80 -9.33
N PRO A 107 -1.46 -6.76 -8.63
CA PRO A 107 -1.65 -7.54 -7.42
C PRO A 107 -1.72 -9.05 -7.72
N ALA A 108 -0.96 -9.83 -6.96
CA ALA A 108 -1.04 -11.28 -6.97
C ALA A 108 -0.83 -11.84 -5.56
N TYR A 109 -1.45 -12.98 -5.27
CA TYR A 109 -1.20 -13.65 -3.99
C TYR A 109 0.19 -14.26 -3.96
N PRO A 110 0.93 -14.13 -2.85
CA PRO A 110 2.20 -14.83 -2.68
C PRO A 110 1.98 -16.35 -2.79
N PRO A 111 3.02 -17.11 -3.17
CA PRO A 111 2.92 -18.55 -3.26
C PRO A 111 2.52 -19.14 -1.91
N ARG A 112 1.67 -20.18 -1.91
CA ARG A 112 1.33 -20.95 -0.71
C ARG A 112 2.27 -22.15 -0.61
N LYS A 113 2.56 -22.59 0.64
CA LYS A 113 3.29 -23.82 0.92
C LYS A 113 2.71 -24.95 0.10
N ASN A 114 3.11 -25.55 -0.85
CA ASN A 114 2.59 -26.64 -1.71
C ASN A 114 1.84 -26.21 -2.99
N ARG A 115 1.92 -24.93 -3.40
CA ARG A 115 1.46 -24.53 -4.74
C ARG A 115 2.63 -23.98 -5.52
N SER A 116 2.71 -24.38 -6.79
CA SER A 116 3.83 -24.09 -7.66
C SER A 116 4.09 -22.58 -7.82
N VAL A 117 5.35 -22.23 -7.79
CA VAL A 117 5.85 -20.88 -8.12
C VAL A 117 5.64 -20.58 -9.61
N GLU A 118 5.41 -21.61 -10.43
CA GLU A 118 5.09 -21.51 -11.86
C GLU A 118 3.94 -20.54 -12.16
N ARG A 119 2.95 -20.44 -11.27
CA ARG A 119 1.88 -19.47 -11.42
C ARG A 119 2.40 -18.03 -11.31
N ILE A 120 3.35 -17.77 -10.42
CA ILE A 120 3.93 -16.44 -10.24
C ILE A 120 4.75 -16.06 -11.47
N GLU A 121 5.53 -17.02 -11.99
CA GLU A 121 6.29 -16.83 -13.22
C GLU A 121 5.36 -16.56 -14.41
N ALA A 122 4.28 -17.33 -14.55
CA ALA A 122 3.30 -17.10 -15.60
C ALA A 122 2.67 -15.70 -15.52
N ILE A 123 2.30 -15.23 -14.32
CA ILE A 123 1.75 -13.87 -14.12
C ILE A 123 2.79 -12.81 -14.41
N ALA A 124 4.04 -12.98 -13.94
CA ALA A 124 5.11 -12.03 -14.16
C ALA A 124 5.44 -11.91 -15.65
N SER A 125 5.52 -13.03 -16.36
CA SER A 125 5.76 -13.09 -17.80
C SER A 125 4.62 -12.47 -18.61
N ASP A 126 3.36 -12.82 -18.30
CA ASP A 126 2.17 -12.29 -18.98
C ASP A 126 2.03 -10.78 -18.77
N ALA A 127 2.33 -10.31 -17.56
CA ALA A 127 2.32 -8.89 -17.24
C ALA A 127 3.57 -8.14 -17.73
N ASP A 128 4.60 -8.81 -18.25
CA ASP A 128 5.90 -8.20 -18.55
C ASP A 128 6.45 -7.43 -17.32
N ALA A 129 6.37 -8.06 -16.14
CA ALA A 129 6.82 -7.47 -14.88
C ALA A 129 8.23 -7.95 -14.55
N SER A 130 9.19 -7.01 -14.44
CA SER A 130 10.59 -7.30 -14.06
C SER A 130 10.86 -7.09 -12.56
N VAL A 131 9.92 -6.46 -11.84
CA VAL A 131 10.03 -6.17 -10.41
C VAL A 131 8.86 -6.76 -9.67
N ALA A 132 9.13 -7.42 -8.53
CA ALA A 132 8.12 -7.77 -7.55
C ALA A 132 8.44 -7.17 -6.19
N LEU A 133 7.45 -6.57 -5.58
CA LEU A 133 7.49 -6.10 -4.19
C LEU A 133 6.79 -7.12 -3.30
N THR A 134 7.36 -7.36 -2.11
CA THR A 134 6.81 -8.32 -1.15
C THR A 134 7.22 -7.96 0.28
N THR A 135 6.87 -8.81 1.25
CA THR A 135 7.36 -8.69 2.62
C THR A 135 8.57 -9.60 2.85
N ARG A 136 9.40 -9.24 3.84
CA ARG A 136 10.54 -10.07 4.24
C ARG A 136 10.12 -11.51 4.58
N ASP A 137 9.00 -11.67 5.29
CA ASP A 137 8.47 -12.98 5.65
C ASP A 137 8.14 -13.86 4.44
N VAL A 138 7.68 -13.25 3.34
CA VAL A 138 7.44 -13.97 2.09
C VAL A 138 8.77 -14.30 1.42
N LEU A 139 9.73 -13.37 1.39
CA LEU A 139 11.08 -13.63 0.88
C LEU A 139 11.75 -14.81 1.59
N ASP A 140 11.76 -14.77 2.93
CA ASP A 140 12.43 -15.77 3.76
C ASP A 140 11.81 -17.17 3.62
N ARG A 141 10.50 -17.24 3.34
CA ARG A 141 9.78 -18.51 3.10
C ARG A 141 10.00 -19.10 1.71
N PHE A 142 10.42 -18.28 0.76
CA PHE A 142 10.52 -18.65 -0.65
C PHE A 142 11.86 -18.32 -1.25
N ASP A 143 12.95 -18.80 -0.58
CA ASP A 143 14.35 -18.68 -1.05
C ASP A 143 14.53 -19.10 -2.53
N GLY A 144 13.66 -20.01 -3.02
CA GLY A 144 13.61 -20.45 -4.42
C GLY A 144 12.86 -19.53 -5.37
N LEU A 145 12.19 -18.44 -4.90
CA LEU A 145 11.37 -17.61 -5.77
C LEU A 145 12.18 -16.96 -6.90
N ARG A 146 13.41 -16.50 -6.59
CA ARG A 146 14.34 -15.95 -7.59
C ARG A 146 14.79 -16.99 -8.62
N ALA A 147 14.96 -18.23 -8.21
CA ALA A 147 15.38 -19.30 -9.10
C ALA A 147 14.23 -19.78 -10.02
N THR A 148 12.98 -19.59 -9.56
CA THR A 148 11.77 -20.11 -10.24
C THR A 148 11.00 -19.04 -11.00
N ALA A 149 11.36 -17.76 -10.82
CA ALA A 149 10.77 -16.63 -11.54
C ALA A 149 11.87 -15.77 -12.20
N PRO A 150 12.55 -16.31 -13.22
CA PRO A 150 13.72 -15.65 -13.86
C PRO A 150 13.36 -14.35 -14.56
N SER A 151 12.10 -14.09 -14.90
CA SER A 151 11.61 -12.82 -15.44
C SER A 151 11.69 -11.68 -14.40
N LEU A 152 11.73 -11.99 -13.09
CA LEU A 152 11.82 -11.00 -12.04
C LEU A 152 13.29 -10.64 -11.73
N GLU A 153 13.75 -9.52 -12.25
CA GLU A 153 15.10 -9.01 -12.00
C GLU A 153 15.29 -8.54 -10.56
N HIS A 154 14.24 -7.98 -9.96
CA HIS A 154 14.23 -7.46 -8.60
C HIS A 154 13.06 -8.01 -7.78
N LEU A 155 13.39 -8.69 -6.70
CA LEU A 155 12.44 -9.14 -5.67
C LEU A 155 12.81 -8.43 -4.36
N VAL A 156 11.91 -7.55 -3.85
CA VAL A 156 12.17 -6.62 -2.72
C VAL A 156 10.99 -6.61 -1.77
#